data_2704b6babc564a5a9119c64067243b43
#
_entry.id   2704b6babc564a5a9119c64067243b43
#
_cell.length_a   1.000
_cell.length_b   1.000
_cell.length_c   1.000
_cell.angle_alpha   90.00
_cell.angle_beta   90.00
_cell.angle_gamma   90.00
#
_symmetry.space_group_name_H-M   'P 1'
#
loop_
_entity.id
_entity.type
_entity.pdbx_description
1 polymer ?
#
loop_
_entity_poly.entity_id
_entity_poly.type
_entity_poly.pdbx_seq_one_letter_code
_entity_poly.pdbx_strand_id
1 'polypeptide(L)' 'MPKLTKEDASQISQDIINDAIPVIEDMLDEVFKKYPIDIEVRKAILHSVLVAHKLSTETTVSLLTQLVNDREN' A
#
# COMPACT_ATOMS: atom_id res chain seq x y z
N MET A 1 -1.05 27.42 -0.72
CA MET A 1 -1.75 26.14 -0.68
C MET A 1 -1.86 25.66 0.77
N PRO A 2 -2.96 25.00 1.12
CA PRO A 2 -3.08 24.46 2.47
C PRO A 2 -2.07 23.35 2.71
N LYS A 3 -1.64 23.23 3.94
CA LYS A 3 -0.78 22.14 4.37
C LYS A 3 -1.54 20.83 4.40
N LEU A 4 -0.85 19.73 4.19
CA LEU A 4 -1.41 18.40 4.39
C LEU A 4 -1.44 18.10 5.89
N THR A 5 -2.61 17.80 6.40
CA THR A 5 -2.78 17.40 7.80
C THR A 5 -2.49 15.90 7.96
N LYS A 6 -2.39 15.45 9.21
CA LYS A 6 -2.28 14.00 9.48
C LYS A 6 -3.49 13.25 8.95
N GLU A 7 -4.67 13.84 9.06
CA GLU A 7 -5.90 13.22 8.55
C GLU A 7 -5.87 13.09 7.05
N ASP A 8 -5.42 14.13 6.34
CA ASP A 8 -5.27 14.10 4.88
C ASP A 8 -4.29 13.01 4.46
N ALA A 9 -3.13 12.96 5.13
CA ALA A 9 -2.10 11.95 4.83
C ALA A 9 -2.62 10.54 5.09
N SER A 10 -3.33 10.33 6.18
CA SER A 10 -3.92 9.04 6.51
C SER A 10 -4.95 8.61 5.47
N GLN A 11 -5.80 9.53 5.02
CA GLN A 11 -6.82 9.23 4.01
C GLN A 11 -6.17 8.88 2.66
N ILE A 12 -5.15 9.64 2.26
CA ILE A 12 -4.41 9.36 1.03
C ILE A 12 -3.79 7.95 1.09
N SER A 13 -3.14 7.63 2.21
CA SER A 13 -2.54 6.31 2.41
C SER A 13 -3.59 5.20 2.31
N GLN A 14 -4.72 5.35 2.98
CA GLN A 14 -5.78 4.35 2.94
C GLN A 14 -6.35 4.16 1.55
N ASP A 15 -6.55 5.24 0.81
CA ASP A 15 -7.08 5.17 -0.55
C ASP A 15 -6.12 4.41 -1.46
N ILE A 16 -4.82 4.71 -1.38
CA ILE A 16 -3.80 4.01 -2.17
C ILE A 16 -3.74 2.54 -1.80
N ILE A 17 -3.73 2.23 -0.51
CA ILE A 17 -3.67 0.86 -0.02
C ILE A 17 -4.89 0.07 -0.50
N ASN A 18 -6.08 0.62 -0.31
CA ASN A 18 -7.33 -0.05 -0.65
C ASN A 18 -7.47 -0.25 -2.16
N ASP A 19 -7.08 0.73 -2.96
CA ASP A 19 -7.18 0.64 -4.42
C ASP A 19 -6.25 -0.42 -4.99
N ALA A 20 -5.12 -0.68 -4.34
CA ALA A 20 -4.15 -1.66 -4.82
C ALA A 20 -4.49 -3.10 -4.42
N ILE A 21 -5.29 -3.31 -3.38
CA ILE A 21 -5.59 -4.67 -2.89
C ILE A 21 -6.15 -5.58 -3.98
N PRO A 22 -7.20 -5.19 -4.74
CA PRO A 22 -7.72 -6.06 -5.80
C PRO A 22 -6.70 -6.37 -6.89
N VAL A 23 -5.85 -5.40 -7.22
CA VAL A 23 -4.81 -5.58 -8.24
C VAL A 23 -3.77 -6.60 -7.75
N ILE A 24 -3.34 -6.47 -6.50
CA ILE A 24 -2.38 -7.39 -5.88
C ILE A 24 -2.96 -8.82 -5.84
N GLU A 25 -4.23 -8.95 -5.43
CA GLU A 25 -4.90 -10.24 -5.36
C GLU A 25 -4.97 -10.89 -6.74
N ASP A 26 -5.34 -10.13 -7.77
CA ASP A 26 -5.43 -10.65 -9.13
C ASP A 26 -4.06 -11.10 -9.65
N MET A 27 -3.02 -10.33 -9.40
CA MET A 27 -1.66 -10.67 -9.82
C MET A 27 -1.17 -11.95 -9.13
N LEU A 28 -1.44 -12.10 -7.85
CA LEU A 28 -1.06 -13.28 -7.10
C LEU A 28 -1.86 -14.51 -7.55
N ASP A 29 -3.15 -14.33 -7.86
CA ASP A 29 -3.98 -15.42 -8.37
C ASP A 29 -3.41 -15.97 -9.68
N GLU A 30 -2.92 -15.12 -10.56
CA GLU A 30 -2.27 -15.56 -11.80
C GLU A 30 -1.03 -16.41 -11.53
N VAL A 31 -0.22 -16.02 -10.55
CA VAL A 31 0.95 -16.79 -10.14
C VAL A 31 0.54 -18.13 -9.55
N PHE A 32 -0.47 -18.14 -8.69
CA PHE A 32 -0.93 -19.34 -8.01
C PHE A 32 -1.59 -20.34 -8.97
N LYS A 33 -2.15 -19.87 -10.08
CA LYS A 33 -2.66 -20.76 -11.14
C LYS A 33 -1.54 -21.49 -11.87
N LYS A 34 -0.40 -20.81 -12.04
CA LYS A 34 0.75 -21.38 -12.75
C LYS A 34 1.58 -22.33 -11.88
N TYR A 35 1.64 -22.05 -10.59
CA TYR A 35 2.49 -22.80 -9.67
C TYR A 35 1.63 -23.38 -8.54
N PRO A 36 1.62 -24.72 -8.40
CA PRO A 36 0.84 -25.37 -7.34
C PRO A 36 1.48 -25.13 -5.97
N ILE A 37 1.03 -24.06 -5.32
CA ILE A 37 1.53 -23.67 -4.00
C ILE A 37 0.46 -24.01 -2.95
N ASP A 38 0.90 -24.56 -1.83
CA ASP A 38 0.03 -24.92 -0.72
C ASP A 38 -0.76 -23.70 -0.21
N ILE A 39 -2.02 -23.91 0.18
CA ILE A 39 -2.93 -22.84 0.57
C ILE A 39 -2.38 -21.99 1.74
N GLU A 40 -1.72 -22.62 2.70
CA GLU A 40 -1.16 -21.89 3.84
C GLU A 40 -0.01 -21.00 3.40
N VAL A 41 0.80 -21.45 2.43
CA VAL A 41 1.88 -20.65 1.86
C VAL A 41 1.29 -19.49 1.05
N ARG A 42 0.21 -19.73 0.28
CA ARG A 42 -0.47 -18.66 -0.47
C ARG A 42 -0.95 -17.55 0.46
N LYS A 43 -1.56 -17.92 1.58
CA LYS A 43 -2.02 -16.94 2.57
C LYS A 43 -0.87 -16.13 3.14
N ALA A 44 0.24 -16.78 3.45
CA ALA A 44 1.43 -16.12 3.98
C ALA A 44 2.01 -15.14 2.96
N ILE A 45 2.07 -15.52 1.69
CA ILE A 45 2.56 -14.67 0.61
C ILE A 45 1.67 -13.44 0.46
N LEU A 46 0.36 -13.64 0.38
CA LEU A 46 -0.61 -12.55 0.25
C LEU A 46 -0.48 -11.57 1.41
N HIS A 47 -0.46 -12.10 2.64
CA HIS A 47 -0.32 -11.28 3.84
C HIS A 47 0.97 -10.46 3.81
N SER A 48 2.09 -11.09 3.45
CA SER A 48 3.40 -10.43 3.40
C SER A 48 3.42 -9.30 2.38
N VAL A 49 2.83 -9.53 1.20
CA VAL A 49 2.78 -8.51 0.13
C VAL A 49 1.91 -7.34 0.57
N LEU A 50 0.76 -7.60 1.18
CA LEU A 50 -0.13 -6.53 1.65
C LEU A 50 0.50 -5.71 2.77
N VAL A 51 1.19 -6.35 3.71
CA VAL A 51 1.89 -5.63 4.79
C VAL A 51 3.00 -4.77 4.22
N ALA A 52 3.80 -5.31 3.30
CA ALA A 52 4.87 -4.56 2.65
C ALA A 52 4.33 -3.35 1.87
N HIS A 53 3.22 -3.53 1.15
CA HIS A 53 2.57 -2.45 0.42
C HIS A 53 2.07 -1.35 1.37
N LYS A 54 1.46 -1.74 2.48
CA LYS A 54 0.99 -0.79 3.48
C LYS A 54 2.13 0.04 4.04
N LEU A 55 3.21 -0.60 4.48
CA LEU A 55 4.37 0.09 5.04
C LEU A 55 5.04 1.02 4.02
N SER A 56 5.20 0.55 2.80
CA SER A 56 5.78 1.36 1.72
C SER A 56 4.93 2.59 1.42
N THR A 57 3.61 2.42 1.36
CA THR A 57 2.68 3.51 1.09
C THR A 57 2.72 4.55 2.20
N GLU A 58 2.66 4.12 3.45
CA GLU A 58 2.69 5.03 4.60
C GLU A 58 3.99 5.84 4.63
N THR A 59 5.12 5.20 4.36
CA THR A 59 6.42 5.85 4.33
C THR A 59 6.47 6.89 3.21
N THR A 60 6.01 6.53 2.01
CA THR A 60 6.00 7.44 0.87
C THR A 60 5.11 8.66 1.12
N VAL A 61 3.90 8.44 1.66
CA VAL A 61 2.97 9.53 1.96
C VAL A 61 3.53 10.44 3.04
N SER A 62 4.22 9.88 4.03
CA SER A 62 4.88 10.66 5.08
C SER A 62 5.93 11.59 4.50
N LEU A 63 6.78 11.08 3.60
CA LEU A 63 7.80 11.88 2.93
C LEU A 63 7.18 12.97 2.06
N LEU A 64 6.15 12.62 1.31
CA LEU A 64 5.43 13.59 0.46
C LEU A 64 4.84 14.72 1.31
N THR A 65 4.23 14.36 2.44
CA THR A 65 3.64 15.32 3.38
C THR A 65 4.69 16.29 3.89
N GLN A 66 5.86 15.78 4.28
CA GLN A 66 6.97 16.63 4.72
C GLN A 66 7.42 17.59 3.63
N LEU A 67 7.60 17.09 2.41
CA LEU A 67 8.06 17.91 1.29
C LEU A 67 7.06 19.02 0.95
N VAL A 68 5.77 18.69 0.92
CA VAL A 68 4.73 19.67 0.63
C VAL A 68 4.66 20.73 1.73
N ASN A 69 4.68 20.31 2.98
CA ASN A 69 4.55 21.24 4.11
C ASN A 69 5.79 22.11 4.28
N ASP A 70 6.98 21.59 4.00
CA ASP A 70 8.21 22.38 4.06
C ASP A 70 8.22 23.49 3.00
N ARG A 71 7.65 23.22 1.80
CA ARG A 71 7.55 24.23 0.75
C ARG A 71 6.58 25.35 1.07
N GLU A 72 5.59 25.06 1.88
CA GLU A 72 4.58 26.07 2.26
C GLU A 72 5.08 27.01 3.34
N ASN A 73 6.19 26.73 3.97
CA ASN A 73 6.82 27.60 4.94
C ASN A 73 7.79 28.55 4.23
#